data_e78395d7f82696fa65d2b82b2ae8a07e
#
_entry.id   e78395d7f82696fa65d2b82b2ae8a07e
#
_cell.length_a   1.000
_cell.length_b   1.000
_cell.length_c   1.000
_cell.angle_alpha   90.00
_cell.angle_beta   90.00
_cell.angle_gamma   90.00
#
_symmetry.space_group_name_H-M   'P 1'
#
loop_
_entity.id
_entity.type
_entity.pdbx_description
1 polymer ?
#
loop_
_entity_poly.entity_id
_entity_poly.type
_entity_poly.pdbx_seq_one_letter_code
_entity_poly.pdbx_strand_id
1 'polypeptide(L)'
;KILEGTTASVPPQGGRKHPHQEFLQIDTTNILFIVGGAFSGLEKIIESRKGKAGVGFNAKLQTIDDVVKTDIFGDAMPEDLLKFGMIPEFIGRLPIMTSVENLDQKALMQILTEPKNALVKQYQKLFDLDEVELEFSNEALEVVADLAIKRGTGARGLRAIMEETLLGVMYEVPSQKEVGKVVITPAVVRKEEAPTYLPRPAGGPKRAVKGEKGSEEKSA
;
A
#
# COMPACT_ATOMS: atom_id res chain seq x y z
N LYS A 1 -31.91 1.67 2.51
CA LYS A 1 -32.63 0.38 2.68
C LYS A 1 -31.67 -0.82 2.74
N ILE A 2 -30.70 -0.94 1.84
CA ILE A 2 -29.74 -2.09 1.83
C ILE A 2 -29.01 -2.25 3.17
N LEU A 3 -28.59 -1.13 3.78
CA LEU A 3 -27.91 -1.14 5.10
C LEU A 3 -28.80 -1.56 6.26
N GLU A 4 -30.11 -1.48 6.10
CA GLU A 4 -31.08 -1.85 7.15
C GLU A 4 -31.52 -3.32 7.06
N GLY A 5 -31.07 -4.02 6.03
CA GLY A 5 -31.52 -5.36 5.70
C GLY A 5 -32.80 -5.36 4.88
N THR A 6 -32.71 -5.80 3.66
CA THR A 6 -33.84 -5.94 2.74
C THR A 6 -33.53 -6.99 1.69
N THR A 7 -34.56 -7.59 1.12
CA THR A 7 -34.39 -8.43 -0.06
C THR A 7 -34.25 -7.55 -1.30
N ALA A 8 -33.08 -7.56 -1.90
CA ALA A 8 -32.77 -6.82 -3.13
C ALA A 8 -32.91 -7.74 -4.34
N SER A 9 -33.59 -7.24 -5.37
CA SER A 9 -33.76 -7.95 -6.64
C SER A 9 -32.70 -7.49 -7.64
N VAL A 10 -31.78 -8.37 -8.00
CA VAL A 10 -30.64 -8.08 -8.88
C VAL A 10 -30.79 -8.81 -10.20
N PRO A 11 -30.70 -8.12 -11.36
CA PRO A 11 -30.74 -8.78 -12.66
C PRO A 11 -29.48 -9.64 -12.86
N PRO A 12 -29.59 -10.90 -13.33
CA PRO A 12 -28.48 -11.85 -13.42
C PRO A 12 -27.38 -11.43 -14.40
N GLN A 13 -27.65 -10.58 -15.37
CA GLN A 13 -26.72 -10.15 -16.41
C GLN A 13 -26.55 -8.64 -16.46
N GLY A 14 -26.40 -7.94 -15.34
CA GLY A 14 -25.98 -6.54 -15.24
C GLY A 14 -26.39 -5.64 -16.45
N GLY A 15 -27.65 -5.57 -16.83
CA GLY A 15 -28.11 -4.87 -18.02
C GLY A 15 -29.53 -4.30 -17.90
N ARG A 16 -30.10 -3.88 -19.03
CA ARG A 16 -31.47 -3.36 -19.09
C ARG A 16 -32.47 -4.41 -18.59
N LYS A 17 -33.41 -3.98 -17.76
CA LYS A 17 -34.52 -4.80 -17.27
C LYS A 17 -35.36 -5.30 -18.45
N HIS A 18 -35.35 -6.60 -18.72
CA HIS A 18 -36.28 -7.23 -19.65
C HIS A 18 -37.53 -7.70 -18.92
N PRO A 19 -38.74 -7.59 -19.51
CA PRO A 19 -39.99 -7.86 -18.82
C PRO A 19 -40.18 -9.32 -18.35
N HIS A 20 -39.44 -10.28 -18.89
CA HIS A 20 -39.54 -11.72 -18.59
C HIS A 20 -38.31 -12.31 -17.92
N GLN A 21 -37.44 -11.47 -17.35
CA GLN A 21 -36.23 -11.94 -16.71
C GLN A 21 -36.46 -12.18 -15.22
N GLU A 22 -36.13 -13.36 -14.72
CA GLU A 22 -36.14 -13.65 -13.29
C GLU A 22 -34.99 -12.89 -12.60
N PHE A 23 -35.31 -12.22 -11.49
CA PHE A 23 -34.33 -11.50 -10.68
C PHE A 23 -33.81 -12.39 -9.56
N LEU A 24 -32.50 -12.36 -9.34
CA LEU A 24 -31.89 -12.96 -8.16
C LEU A 24 -32.30 -12.16 -6.92
N GLN A 25 -32.88 -12.88 -5.94
CA GLN A 25 -33.25 -12.28 -4.65
C GLN A 25 -32.06 -12.41 -3.69
N ILE A 26 -31.55 -11.27 -3.21
CA ILE A 26 -30.43 -11.23 -2.27
C ILE A 26 -30.92 -10.60 -0.98
N ASP A 27 -30.91 -11.37 0.11
CA ASP A 27 -31.19 -10.87 1.44
C ASP A 27 -29.91 -10.22 2.02
N THR A 28 -30.01 -8.94 2.36
CA THR A 28 -28.90 -8.15 2.89
C THR A 28 -28.87 -8.07 4.42
N THR A 29 -29.76 -8.75 5.11
CA THR A 29 -29.94 -8.67 6.57
C THR A 29 -28.67 -9.05 7.33
N ASN A 30 -27.91 -10.04 6.84
CA ASN A 30 -26.70 -10.54 7.48
C ASN A 30 -25.40 -10.12 6.75
N ILE A 31 -25.44 -9.06 5.97
CA ILE A 31 -24.25 -8.54 5.28
C ILE A 31 -23.59 -7.48 6.16
N LEU A 32 -22.31 -7.68 6.48
CA LEU A 32 -21.49 -6.66 7.14
C LEU A 32 -21.05 -5.60 6.15
N PHE A 33 -21.36 -4.33 6.44
CA PHE A 33 -20.92 -3.19 5.65
C PHE A 33 -19.75 -2.49 6.35
N ILE A 34 -18.61 -2.43 5.68
CA ILE A 34 -17.44 -1.67 6.10
C ILE A 34 -17.22 -0.57 5.07
N VAL A 35 -17.30 0.68 5.53
CA VAL A 35 -17.19 1.87 4.68
C VAL A 35 -15.96 2.65 5.11
N GLY A 36 -15.12 3.04 4.18
CA GLY A 36 -13.90 3.80 4.46
C GLY A 36 -13.77 5.02 3.57
N GLY A 37 -13.09 6.05 4.09
CA GLY A 37 -12.79 7.28 3.35
C GLY A 37 -11.61 8.02 3.98
N ALA A 38 -11.00 8.94 3.23
CA ALA A 38 -9.90 9.76 3.72
C ALA A 38 -10.37 10.92 4.61
N PHE A 39 -11.61 11.37 4.45
CA PHE A 39 -12.24 12.45 5.21
C PHE A 39 -11.36 13.72 5.35
N SER A 40 -10.67 14.11 4.27
CA SER A 40 -9.78 15.28 4.27
C SER A 40 -10.51 16.55 4.69
N GLY A 41 -10.03 17.21 5.75
CA GLY A 41 -10.65 18.39 6.35
C GLY A 41 -11.48 18.11 7.61
N LEU A 42 -11.76 16.82 7.92
CA LEU A 42 -12.41 16.44 9.17
C LEU A 42 -11.52 16.74 10.37
N GLU A 43 -10.18 16.68 10.21
CA GLU A 43 -9.19 17.02 11.23
C GLU A 43 -9.45 18.40 11.82
N LYS A 44 -9.67 19.40 10.95
CA LYS A 44 -9.93 20.80 11.37
C LYS A 44 -11.21 20.95 12.18
N ILE A 45 -12.21 20.12 11.88
CA ILE A 45 -13.49 20.12 12.61
C ILE A 45 -13.28 19.56 14.00
N ILE A 46 -12.55 18.45 14.12
CA ILE A 46 -12.22 17.81 15.41
C ILE A 46 -11.35 18.75 16.26
N GLU A 47 -10.31 19.34 15.69
CA GLU A 47 -9.45 20.32 16.34
C GLU A 47 -10.24 21.55 16.83
N SER A 48 -11.13 22.09 16.00
CA SER A 48 -12.00 23.21 16.39
C SER A 48 -12.93 22.86 17.55
N ARG A 49 -13.41 21.63 17.64
CA ARG A 49 -14.20 21.15 18.78
C ARG A 49 -13.34 21.03 20.04
N LYS A 50 -12.15 20.44 19.92
CA LYS A 50 -11.20 20.29 21.04
C LYS A 50 -10.63 21.65 21.49
N GLY A 51 -10.28 22.53 20.55
CA GLY A 51 -9.74 23.86 20.85
C GLY A 51 -10.72 24.78 21.55
N LYS A 52 -12.01 24.66 21.30
CA LYS A 52 -13.05 25.40 22.03
C LYS A 52 -13.21 24.95 23.49
N ALA A 53 -12.81 23.72 23.81
CA ALA A 53 -12.80 23.22 25.19
C ALA A 53 -11.58 23.73 26.00
N GLY A 54 -10.57 24.29 25.32
CA GLY A 54 -9.30 24.76 25.91
C GLY A 54 -9.18 26.26 26.12
N VAL A 55 -10.26 27.06 26.02
CA VAL A 55 -10.23 28.49 26.30
C VAL A 55 -10.25 28.71 27.82
N GLY A 56 -9.09 28.58 28.45
CA GLY A 56 -8.84 28.88 29.85
C GLY A 56 -7.35 29.17 30.06
N PHE A 57 -7.01 29.89 31.15
CA PHE A 57 -5.67 30.38 31.52
C PHE A 57 -4.56 29.27 31.57
N ASN A 58 -4.91 28.01 31.39
CA ASN A 58 -4.01 26.84 31.38
C ASN A 58 -4.01 26.03 30.07
N ALA A 59 -4.41 26.63 28.94
CA ALA A 59 -4.29 25.95 27.64
C ALA A 59 -2.81 25.69 27.31
N LYS A 60 -2.36 24.46 27.41
CA LYS A 60 -1.04 24.07 26.88
C LYS A 60 -1.06 24.29 25.37
N LEU A 61 -0.23 25.21 24.90
CA LEU A 61 0.10 25.36 23.49
C LEU A 61 0.72 24.02 23.02
N GLN A 62 -0.05 23.19 22.34
CA GLN A 62 0.49 22.01 21.69
C GLN A 62 1.37 22.49 20.53
N THR A 63 2.62 22.07 20.52
CA THR A 63 3.52 22.30 19.40
C THR A 63 3.06 21.49 18.18
N ILE A 64 3.35 22.00 16.98
CA ILE A 64 2.98 21.35 15.70
C ILE A 64 3.46 19.90 15.64
N ASP A 65 4.59 19.59 16.29
CA ASP A 65 5.14 18.23 16.39
C ASP A 65 4.34 17.29 17.30
N ASP A 66 3.63 17.80 18.27
CA ASP A 66 2.74 17.01 19.15
C ASP A 66 1.42 16.66 18.45
N VAL A 67 0.96 17.50 17.54
CA VAL A 67 -0.25 17.27 16.72
C VAL A 67 -0.04 16.16 15.69
N VAL A 68 1.17 16.05 15.15
CA VAL A 68 1.50 15.01 14.14
C VAL A 68 1.52 13.60 14.73
N LYS A 69 1.71 13.46 16.04
CA LYS A 69 1.79 12.16 16.73
C LYS A 69 0.47 11.66 17.31
N THR A 70 -0.55 12.52 17.38
CA THR A 70 -1.84 12.14 17.95
C THR A 70 -2.77 11.68 16.84
N ASP A 71 -3.36 10.51 16.98
CA ASP A 71 -4.44 10.06 16.09
C ASP A 71 -5.67 10.94 16.32
N ILE A 72 -5.73 12.05 15.55
CA ILE A 72 -6.83 13.03 15.63
C ILE A 72 -8.17 12.38 15.33
N PHE A 73 -8.18 11.40 14.41
CA PHE A 73 -9.39 10.71 14.00
C PHE A 73 -9.92 9.74 15.05
N GLY A 74 -9.07 9.25 15.96
CA GLY A 74 -9.49 8.40 17.09
C GLY A 74 -10.49 9.09 18.00
N ASP A 75 -10.48 10.43 18.03
CA ASP A 75 -11.41 11.27 18.81
C ASP A 75 -12.61 11.78 17.98
N ALA A 76 -12.80 11.27 16.77
CA ALA A 76 -13.93 11.68 15.93
C ALA A 76 -15.27 11.29 16.56
N MET A 77 -16.24 12.20 16.49
CA MET A 77 -17.59 11.99 16.98
C MET A 77 -18.61 12.09 15.83
N PRO A 78 -19.79 11.46 15.97
CA PRO A 78 -20.86 11.58 14.97
C PRO A 78 -21.18 13.02 14.59
N GLU A 79 -21.11 13.95 15.54
CA GLU A 79 -21.33 15.39 15.33
C GLU A 79 -20.30 16.02 14.39
N ASP A 80 -19.06 15.53 14.41
CA ASP A 80 -18.02 16.03 13.53
C ASP A 80 -18.29 15.61 12.08
N LEU A 81 -18.81 14.38 11.86
CA LEU A 81 -19.23 13.90 10.56
C LEU A 81 -20.44 14.67 10.02
N LEU A 82 -21.38 15.07 10.89
CA LEU A 82 -22.51 15.95 10.51
C LEU A 82 -22.00 17.31 10.04
N LYS A 83 -21.06 17.90 10.78
CA LYS A 83 -20.43 19.18 10.40
C LYS A 83 -19.60 19.06 9.13
N PHE A 84 -19.01 17.91 8.89
CA PHE A 84 -18.28 17.58 7.66
C PHE A 84 -19.21 17.50 6.44
N GLY A 85 -20.51 17.31 6.66
CA GLY A 85 -21.52 17.28 5.60
C GLY A 85 -22.13 15.91 5.33
N MET A 86 -21.90 14.94 6.18
CA MET A 86 -22.58 13.64 6.08
C MET A 86 -24.02 13.73 6.54
N ILE A 87 -24.92 13.02 5.87
CA ILE A 87 -26.35 13.00 6.21
C ILE A 87 -26.60 12.22 7.51
N PRO A 88 -27.48 12.71 8.39
CA PRO A 88 -27.76 12.10 9.70
C PRO A 88 -28.23 10.65 9.60
N GLU A 89 -29.08 10.35 8.63
CA GLU A 89 -29.62 9.01 8.41
C GLU A 89 -28.54 7.98 8.06
N PHE A 90 -27.48 8.41 7.39
CA PHE A 90 -26.35 7.53 7.08
C PHE A 90 -25.51 7.25 8.33
N ILE A 91 -25.23 8.28 9.12
CA ILE A 91 -24.45 8.15 10.36
C ILE A 91 -25.21 7.26 11.36
N GLY A 92 -26.52 7.42 11.48
CA GLY A 92 -27.34 6.59 12.35
C GLY A 92 -27.38 5.10 11.99
N ARG A 93 -27.04 4.75 10.74
CA ARG A 93 -26.96 3.35 10.28
C ARG A 93 -25.58 2.76 10.35
N LEU A 94 -24.56 3.55 10.60
CA LEU A 94 -23.16 3.14 10.78
C LEU A 94 -22.68 3.57 12.18
N PRO A 95 -23.15 2.88 13.24
CA PRO A 95 -22.96 3.35 14.62
C PRO A 95 -21.50 3.17 15.10
N ILE A 96 -20.73 2.30 14.45
CA ILE A 96 -19.34 2.04 14.83
C ILE A 96 -18.43 2.87 13.95
N MET A 97 -17.69 3.78 14.57
CA MET A 97 -16.63 4.56 13.94
C MET A 97 -15.29 4.10 14.48
N THR A 98 -14.34 3.99 13.58
CA THR A 98 -12.95 3.67 13.92
C THR A 98 -12.01 4.42 12.99
N SER A 99 -10.81 4.70 13.47
CA SER A 99 -9.74 5.29 12.69
C SER A 99 -8.64 4.26 12.43
N VAL A 100 -7.82 4.55 11.45
CA VAL A 100 -6.61 3.79 11.15
C VAL A 100 -5.44 4.68 11.50
N GLU A 101 -4.54 4.17 12.34
CA GLU A 101 -3.35 4.88 12.77
C GLU A 101 -2.38 5.14 11.60
N ASN A 102 -1.57 6.19 11.73
CA ASN A 102 -0.49 6.45 10.79
C ASN A 102 0.56 5.34 10.89
N LEU A 103 1.07 4.92 9.73
CA LEU A 103 2.11 3.91 9.68
C LEU A 103 3.44 4.49 10.14
N ASP A 104 4.02 3.91 11.18
CA ASP A 104 5.39 4.18 11.61
C ASP A 104 6.42 3.43 10.74
N GLN A 105 7.70 3.71 10.95
CA GLN A 105 8.79 3.06 10.23
C GLN A 105 8.73 1.53 10.37
N LYS A 106 8.46 1.04 11.58
CA LYS A 106 8.39 -0.39 11.88
C LYS A 106 7.26 -1.08 11.12
N ALA A 107 6.07 -0.48 11.10
CA ALA A 107 4.93 -0.99 10.35
C ALA A 107 5.21 -1.02 8.83
N LEU A 108 5.89 0.01 8.29
CA LEU A 108 6.29 0.04 6.88
C LEU A 108 7.30 -1.06 6.54
N MET A 109 8.27 -1.34 7.44
CA MET A 109 9.19 -2.46 7.28
C MET A 109 8.47 -3.82 7.29
N GLN A 110 7.50 -4.00 8.19
CA GLN A 110 6.67 -5.20 8.22
C GLN A 110 5.89 -5.37 6.92
N ILE A 111 5.30 -4.30 6.38
CA ILE A 111 4.60 -4.31 5.09
C ILE A 111 5.53 -4.72 3.94
N LEU A 112 6.81 -4.32 3.98
CA LEU A 112 7.79 -4.70 2.96
C LEU A 112 8.16 -6.18 2.97
N THR A 113 8.10 -6.84 4.14
CA THR A 113 8.73 -8.18 4.34
C THR A 113 7.75 -9.27 4.75
N GLU A 114 6.78 -9.02 5.64
CA GLU A 114 5.97 -10.05 6.26
C GLU A 114 4.86 -10.62 5.37
N PRO A 115 4.06 -9.82 4.64
CA PRO A 115 2.94 -10.33 3.86
C PRO A 115 3.34 -11.47 2.92
N LYS A 116 2.41 -12.37 2.65
CA LYS A 116 2.65 -13.49 1.72
C LYS A 116 3.16 -13.00 0.36
N ASN A 117 2.65 -11.87 -0.12
CA ASN A 117 3.06 -11.22 -1.36
C ASN A 117 3.73 -9.86 -1.09
N ALA A 118 4.65 -9.81 -0.13
CA ALA A 118 5.40 -8.60 0.22
C ALA A 118 6.25 -8.12 -0.97
N LEU A 119 6.49 -6.79 -1.05
CA LEU A 119 7.23 -6.19 -2.17
C LEU A 119 8.63 -6.81 -2.32
N VAL A 120 9.37 -6.99 -1.23
CA VAL A 120 10.69 -7.63 -1.26
C VAL A 120 10.62 -9.01 -1.91
N LYS A 121 9.64 -9.85 -1.51
CA LYS A 121 9.45 -11.18 -2.08
C LYS A 121 9.07 -11.17 -3.56
N GLN A 122 8.31 -10.15 -4.00
CA GLN A 122 7.97 -9.99 -5.42
C GLN A 122 9.23 -9.73 -6.25
N TYR A 123 10.10 -8.81 -5.81
CA TYR A 123 11.35 -8.52 -6.50
C TYR A 123 12.34 -9.68 -6.42
N GLN A 124 12.47 -10.33 -5.26
CA GLN A 124 13.29 -11.55 -5.15
C GLN A 124 12.87 -12.60 -6.19
N LYS A 125 11.57 -12.87 -6.28
CA LYS A 125 11.06 -13.82 -7.28
C LYS A 125 11.30 -13.38 -8.72
N LEU A 126 11.32 -12.06 -8.98
CA LEU A 126 11.64 -11.55 -10.31
C LEU A 126 13.11 -11.79 -10.67
N PHE A 127 14.03 -11.55 -9.72
CA PHE A 127 15.46 -11.83 -9.90
C PHE A 127 15.78 -13.32 -9.95
N ASP A 128 15.01 -14.16 -9.24
CA ASP A 128 15.11 -15.63 -9.34
C ASP A 128 14.87 -16.14 -10.77
N LEU A 129 14.02 -15.47 -11.57
CA LEU A 129 13.82 -15.82 -12.98
C LEU A 129 15.09 -15.62 -13.82
N ASP A 130 15.96 -14.72 -13.38
CA ASP A 130 17.27 -14.48 -13.96
C ASP A 130 18.37 -15.27 -13.25
N GLU A 131 18.00 -16.20 -12.33
CA GLU A 131 18.91 -17.00 -11.50
C GLU A 131 19.88 -16.13 -10.67
N VAL A 132 19.42 -14.98 -10.19
CA VAL A 132 20.16 -14.05 -9.35
C VAL A 132 19.45 -13.86 -8.03
N GLU A 133 20.17 -14.03 -6.92
CA GLU A 133 19.65 -13.76 -5.58
C GLU A 133 19.63 -12.26 -5.31
N LEU A 134 18.48 -11.73 -4.91
CA LEU A 134 18.35 -10.34 -4.47
C LEU A 134 18.25 -10.28 -2.96
N GLU A 135 19.18 -9.57 -2.33
CA GLU A 135 19.22 -9.35 -0.89
C GLU A 135 19.13 -7.87 -0.55
N PHE A 136 18.29 -7.54 0.42
CA PHE A 136 18.23 -6.23 1.05
C PHE A 136 18.78 -6.33 2.47
N SER A 137 19.70 -5.45 2.84
CA SER A 137 20.05 -5.33 4.24
C SER A 137 18.86 -4.74 5.03
N ASN A 138 18.77 -5.05 6.33
CA ASN A 138 17.70 -4.51 7.17
C ASN A 138 17.74 -2.98 7.20
N GLU A 139 18.93 -2.42 7.27
CA GLU A 139 19.17 -0.97 7.28
C GLU A 139 18.75 -0.33 5.94
N ALA A 140 18.83 -1.06 4.82
CA ALA A 140 18.32 -0.56 3.53
C ALA A 140 16.80 -0.48 3.54
N LEU A 141 16.12 -1.46 4.12
CA LEU A 141 14.66 -1.44 4.29
C LEU A 141 14.21 -0.33 5.24
N GLU A 142 14.97 -0.03 6.29
CA GLU A 142 14.72 1.12 7.16
C GLU A 142 14.79 2.43 6.38
N VAL A 143 15.80 2.61 5.53
CA VAL A 143 15.93 3.80 4.68
C VAL A 143 14.77 3.92 3.69
N VAL A 144 14.31 2.80 3.10
CA VAL A 144 13.12 2.80 2.23
C VAL A 144 11.88 3.27 3.00
N ALA A 145 11.67 2.77 4.22
CA ALA A 145 10.56 3.18 5.08
C ALA A 145 10.64 4.67 5.44
N ASP A 146 11.83 5.16 5.82
CA ASP A 146 12.08 6.57 6.15
C ASP A 146 11.80 7.51 4.96
N LEU A 147 12.23 7.10 3.76
CA LEU A 147 11.93 7.87 2.55
C LEU A 147 10.43 7.95 2.26
N ALA A 148 9.68 6.86 2.51
CA ALA A 148 8.23 6.85 2.34
C ALA A 148 7.54 7.80 3.34
N ILE A 149 8.00 7.85 4.58
CA ILE A 149 7.52 8.77 5.61
C ILE A 149 7.86 10.22 5.22
N LYS A 150 9.11 10.51 4.85
CA LYS A 150 9.56 11.85 4.44
C LYS A 150 8.80 12.38 3.22
N ARG A 151 8.46 11.51 2.27
CA ARG A 151 7.65 11.86 1.09
C ARG A 151 6.16 12.03 1.41
N GLY A 152 5.71 11.67 2.61
CA GLY A 152 4.29 11.72 3.01
C GLY A 152 3.40 10.73 2.24
N THR A 153 3.99 9.72 1.60
CA THR A 153 3.27 8.78 0.73
C THR A 153 2.86 7.50 1.44
N GLY A 154 3.39 7.26 2.66
CA GLY A 154 3.13 6.06 3.45
C GLY A 154 3.41 4.77 2.64
N ALA A 155 2.62 3.72 2.89
CA ALA A 155 2.81 2.42 2.24
C ALA A 155 2.71 2.47 0.70
N ARG A 156 1.94 3.40 0.12
CA ARG A 156 1.83 3.55 -1.35
C ARG A 156 3.16 3.97 -1.99
N GLY A 157 3.98 4.73 -1.27
CA GLY A 157 5.29 5.18 -1.77
C GLY A 157 6.35 4.10 -1.79
N LEU A 158 6.19 3.03 -1.00
CA LEU A 158 7.19 1.96 -0.90
C LEU A 158 7.52 1.34 -2.26
N ARG A 159 6.49 1.06 -3.07
CA ARG A 159 6.68 0.49 -4.41
C ARG A 159 7.50 1.42 -5.30
N ALA A 160 7.16 2.70 -5.36
CA ALA A 160 7.88 3.65 -6.20
C ALA A 160 9.36 3.80 -5.77
N ILE A 161 9.63 3.82 -4.46
CA ILE A 161 11.00 3.88 -3.94
C ILE A 161 11.78 2.63 -4.31
N MET A 162 11.17 1.44 -4.17
CA MET A 162 11.78 0.17 -4.56
C MET A 162 12.07 0.13 -6.06
N GLU A 163 11.13 0.57 -6.89
CA GLU A 163 11.29 0.67 -8.35
C GLU A 163 12.43 1.61 -8.72
N GLU A 164 12.48 2.81 -8.13
CA GLU A 164 13.56 3.77 -8.33
C GLU A 164 14.94 3.20 -7.95
N THR A 165 15.00 2.37 -6.92
CA THR A 165 16.24 1.75 -6.43
C THR A 165 16.68 0.61 -7.35
N LEU A 166 15.75 -0.20 -7.82
CA LEU A 166 16.04 -1.44 -8.55
C LEU A 166 16.06 -1.28 -10.07
N LEU A 167 15.55 -0.17 -10.63
CA LEU A 167 15.40 -0.01 -12.08
C LEU A 167 16.70 -0.24 -12.85
N GLY A 168 17.81 0.35 -12.40
CA GLY A 168 19.12 0.16 -13.02
C GLY A 168 19.59 -1.28 -12.91
N VAL A 169 19.44 -1.89 -11.73
CA VAL A 169 19.82 -3.27 -11.46
C VAL A 169 19.05 -4.24 -12.36
N MET A 170 17.74 -4.05 -12.46
CA MET A 170 16.86 -4.90 -13.31
C MET A 170 17.21 -4.79 -14.79
N TYR A 171 17.73 -3.66 -15.22
CA TYR A 171 18.18 -3.45 -16.60
C TYR A 171 19.53 -4.13 -16.87
N GLU A 172 20.47 -4.06 -15.92
CA GLU A 172 21.85 -4.56 -16.11
C GLU A 172 21.99 -6.06 -15.85
N VAL A 173 21.36 -6.59 -14.80
CA VAL A 173 21.49 -7.98 -14.34
C VAL A 173 21.23 -9.03 -15.42
N PRO A 174 20.21 -8.92 -16.30
CA PRO A 174 19.98 -9.90 -17.35
C PRO A 174 21.15 -10.06 -18.32
N SER A 175 21.97 -9.01 -18.49
CA SER A 175 23.14 -9.01 -19.38
C SER A 175 24.41 -9.54 -18.72
N GLN A 176 24.46 -9.57 -17.39
CA GLN A 176 25.63 -9.95 -16.59
C GLN A 176 25.57 -11.42 -16.16
N LYS A 177 26.08 -12.32 -16.99
CA LYS A 177 26.01 -13.78 -16.78
C LYS A 177 26.77 -14.28 -15.54
N GLU A 178 27.74 -13.51 -15.06
CA GLU A 178 28.62 -13.88 -13.95
C GLU A 178 28.03 -13.51 -12.57
N VAL A 179 26.99 -12.66 -12.54
CA VAL A 179 26.36 -12.22 -11.30
C VAL A 179 25.45 -13.32 -10.77
N GLY A 180 25.70 -13.74 -9.53
CA GLY A 180 24.86 -14.69 -8.81
C GLY A 180 24.05 -14.06 -7.69
N LYS A 181 24.47 -12.90 -7.18
CA LYS A 181 23.77 -12.20 -6.09
C LYS A 181 23.95 -10.68 -6.19
N VAL A 182 22.89 -9.96 -5.85
CA VAL A 182 22.86 -8.51 -5.75
C VAL A 182 22.50 -8.12 -4.32
N VAL A 183 23.30 -7.25 -3.71
CA VAL A 183 23.05 -6.76 -2.36
C VAL A 183 22.74 -5.27 -2.41
N ILE A 184 21.58 -4.92 -1.84
CA ILE A 184 21.11 -3.54 -1.72
C ILE A 184 21.39 -3.03 -0.30
N THR A 185 22.26 -2.02 -0.23
CA THR A 185 22.66 -1.35 1.00
C THR A 185 21.91 -0.02 1.18
N PRO A 186 21.96 0.63 2.36
CA PRO A 186 21.41 1.96 2.56
C PRO A 186 21.93 3.02 1.58
N ALA A 187 23.22 2.95 1.22
CA ALA A 187 23.84 3.89 0.29
C ALA A 187 23.28 3.74 -1.13
N VAL A 188 22.97 2.52 -1.55
CA VAL A 188 22.30 2.25 -2.84
C VAL A 188 20.90 2.86 -2.86
N VAL A 189 20.12 2.69 -1.78
CA VAL A 189 18.77 3.28 -1.68
C VAL A 189 18.82 4.80 -1.74
N ARG A 190 19.84 5.42 -1.15
CA ARG A 190 20.08 6.88 -1.22
C ARG A 190 20.68 7.35 -2.54
N LYS A 191 21.02 6.41 -3.43
CA LYS A 191 21.70 6.69 -4.70
C LYS A 191 23.11 7.29 -4.54
N GLU A 192 23.77 6.97 -3.43
CA GLU A 192 25.13 7.41 -3.11
C GLU A 192 26.17 6.43 -3.67
N GLU A 193 25.80 5.14 -3.79
CA GLU A 193 26.67 4.08 -4.28
C GLU A 193 25.94 3.17 -5.27
N ALA A 194 26.69 2.43 -6.08
CA ALA A 194 26.17 1.38 -6.93
C ALA A 194 25.87 0.11 -6.12
N PRO A 195 24.92 -0.73 -6.55
CA PRO A 195 24.68 -2.03 -5.92
C PRO A 195 25.91 -2.93 -5.93
N THR A 196 26.05 -3.77 -4.91
CA THR A 196 27.13 -4.74 -4.84
C THR A 196 26.72 -6.00 -5.61
N TYR A 197 27.50 -6.32 -6.64
CA TYR A 197 27.35 -7.54 -7.42
C TYR A 197 28.33 -8.59 -6.95
N LEU A 198 27.82 -9.75 -6.54
CA LEU A 198 28.64 -10.89 -6.14
C LEU A 198 28.61 -11.95 -7.22
N PRO A 199 29.77 -12.58 -7.53
CA PRO A 199 29.87 -13.58 -8.55
C PRO A 199 29.09 -14.84 -8.16
N ARG A 200 28.64 -15.58 -9.17
CA ARG A 200 27.98 -16.86 -9.00
C ARG A 200 28.97 -17.87 -8.41
N PRO A 201 28.60 -18.64 -7.37
CA PRO A 201 29.47 -19.66 -6.81
C PRO A 201 29.85 -20.69 -7.88
N ALA A 202 31.12 -21.07 -7.93
CA ALA A 202 31.64 -22.06 -8.87
C ALA A 202 30.92 -23.40 -8.65
N GLY A 203 30.09 -23.83 -9.62
CA GLY A 203 29.30 -25.08 -9.54
C GLY A 203 27.78 -24.91 -9.57
N GLY A 204 27.26 -23.67 -9.61
CA GLY A 204 25.82 -23.43 -9.79
C GLY A 204 25.34 -23.72 -11.22
N PRO A 205 24.02 -23.95 -11.43
CA PRO A 205 23.46 -24.20 -12.76
C PRO A 205 23.78 -23.03 -13.70
N LYS A 206 24.35 -23.34 -14.87
CA LYS A 206 24.62 -22.34 -15.91
C LYS A 206 23.29 -21.87 -16.50
N ARG A 207 23.08 -20.57 -16.58
CA ARG A 207 21.93 -19.95 -17.23
C ARG A 207 21.78 -20.51 -18.64
N ALA A 208 20.68 -21.20 -18.91
CA ALA A 208 20.36 -21.69 -20.26
C ALA A 208 20.13 -20.47 -21.16
N VAL A 209 20.98 -20.28 -22.15
CA VAL A 209 20.77 -19.29 -23.21
C VAL A 209 19.50 -19.68 -23.93
N LYS A 210 18.43 -18.94 -23.77
CA LYS A 210 17.23 -19.03 -24.61
C LYS A 210 17.67 -18.58 -26.00
N GLY A 211 18.10 -19.56 -26.82
CA GLY A 211 18.67 -19.33 -28.15
C GLY A 211 17.69 -18.59 -29.04
N GLU A 212 18.22 -17.69 -29.80
CA GLU A 212 17.69 -17.20 -31.07
C GLU A 212 17.29 -18.43 -31.91
N LYS A 213 15.99 -18.71 -32.00
CA LYS A 213 15.48 -19.52 -33.07
C LYS A 213 15.59 -18.72 -34.34
N GLY A 214 16.71 -18.94 -35.05
CA GLY A 214 16.86 -18.45 -36.40
C GLY A 214 15.67 -18.92 -37.25
N SER A 215 15.07 -17.94 -37.88
CA SER A 215 14.13 -18.13 -38.97
C SER A 215 14.91 -18.73 -40.16
N GLU A 216 14.94 -20.04 -40.27
CA GLU A 216 15.21 -20.66 -41.57
C GLU A 216 13.94 -20.57 -42.42
N GLU A 217 13.94 -19.58 -43.30
CA GLU A 217 13.12 -19.59 -44.52
C GLU A 217 13.45 -20.86 -45.31
N LYS A 218 12.48 -21.75 -45.39
CA LYS A 218 12.47 -22.76 -46.49
C LYS A 218 11.62 -22.19 -47.60
N SER A 219 12.33 -21.63 -48.60
CA SER A 219 11.85 -21.51 -49.97
C SER A 219 11.94 -22.87 -50.64
N ALA A 220 10.79 -23.44 -51.04
CA ALA A 220 10.58 -24.30 -52.19
C ALA A 220 9.07 -24.39 -52.47
#